data_772ca050f3af25547d21e84fba91e4b1
#
_entry.id   772ca050f3af25547d21e84fba91e4b1
#
_cell.length_a   1.000
_cell.length_b   1.000
_cell.length_c   1.000
_cell.angle_alpha   90.00
_cell.angle_beta   90.00
_cell.angle_gamma   90.00
#
_symmetry.space_group_name_H-M   'P 1'
#
loop_
_entity.id
_entity.type
_entity.pdbx_description
1 polymer ?
#
loop_
_entity_poly.entity_id
_entity_poly.type
_entity_poly.pdbx_seq_one_letter_code
_entity_poly.pdbx_strand_id
1 'polypeptide(L)'
;MSFSEKTIRTLEFDKICAMLEEHAETEGAKIMARNLRPTDDTYTVLRRLRRTSDARKLADVKGAPSFGRIRDVSSACERAEKGAILSPRELLDCANVLRTARILQDYHTGNHPFDTVLDEVFDRLIPDRKLEERINRAIPAEDMIADEASPLLADIRRKIRNENVRIKETLQKQIGRAHV
;
A
#
# COMPACT_ATOMS: atom_id res chain seq x y z
N MET A 1 16.46 -32.32 -6.57
CA MET A 1 17.01 -32.02 -7.92
C MET A 1 16.35 -30.76 -8.47
N SER A 2 17.05 -29.96 -9.27
CA SER A 2 16.42 -28.78 -9.89
C SER A 2 15.89 -29.19 -11.26
N PHE A 3 14.66 -28.83 -11.59
CA PHE A 3 14.11 -29.03 -12.94
C PHE A 3 14.93 -28.22 -13.95
N SER A 4 15.28 -28.83 -15.09
CA SER A 4 16.03 -28.12 -16.13
C SER A 4 15.17 -27.07 -16.83
N GLU A 5 15.75 -25.96 -17.25
CA GLU A 5 15.05 -24.93 -18.04
C GLU A 5 14.43 -25.52 -19.32
N LYS A 6 15.09 -26.53 -19.94
CA LYS A 6 14.56 -27.25 -21.09
C LYS A 6 13.23 -27.96 -20.73
N THR A 7 13.18 -28.63 -19.59
CA THR A 7 11.96 -29.32 -19.12
C THR A 7 10.83 -28.34 -18.87
N ILE A 8 11.14 -27.21 -18.21
CA ILE A 8 10.17 -26.15 -17.91
C ILE A 8 9.54 -25.61 -19.20
N ARG A 9 10.36 -25.34 -20.23
CA ARG A 9 9.88 -24.86 -21.53
C ARG A 9 9.12 -25.92 -22.31
N THR A 10 9.57 -27.16 -22.30
CA THR A 10 8.89 -28.27 -23.01
C THR A 10 7.50 -28.53 -22.43
N LEU A 11 7.32 -28.35 -21.12
CA LEU A 11 6.03 -28.48 -20.44
C LEU A 11 5.20 -27.18 -20.43
N GLU A 12 5.69 -26.13 -21.10
CA GLU A 12 5.02 -24.82 -21.19
C GLU A 12 4.65 -24.22 -19.81
N PHE A 13 5.46 -24.49 -18.78
CA PHE A 13 5.21 -24.03 -17.43
C PHE A 13 5.23 -22.49 -17.30
N ASP A 14 5.99 -21.83 -18.14
CA ASP A 14 6.01 -20.38 -18.32
C ASP A 14 4.63 -19.81 -18.69
N LYS A 15 3.86 -20.50 -19.52
CA LYS A 15 2.47 -20.10 -19.85
C LYS A 15 1.56 -20.21 -18.64
N ILE A 16 1.72 -21.25 -17.82
CA ILE A 16 0.96 -21.38 -16.57
C ILE A 16 1.30 -20.22 -15.60
N CYS A 17 2.58 -19.87 -15.49
CA CYS A 17 3.02 -18.72 -14.68
C CYS A 17 2.42 -17.40 -15.21
N ALA A 18 2.36 -17.21 -16.53
CA ALA A 18 1.76 -16.02 -17.13
C ALA A 18 0.25 -15.95 -16.85
N MET A 19 -0.48 -17.05 -16.99
CA MET A 19 -1.90 -17.12 -16.62
C MET A 19 -2.12 -16.79 -15.13
N LEU A 20 -1.27 -17.30 -14.24
CA LEU A 20 -1.34 -17.00 -12.81
C LEU A 20 -1.06 -15.51 -12.54
N GLU A 21 -0.13 -14.91 -13.27
CA GLU A 21 0.18 -13.48 -13.18
C GLU A 21 -1.03 -12.60 -13.55
N GLU A 22 -1.78 -12.97 -14.58
CA GLU A 22 -3.00 -12.24 -14.98
C GLU A 22 -4.07 -12.19 -13.87
N HIS A 23 -4.11 -13.22 -13.03
CA HIS A 23 -5.02 -13.28 -11.88
C HIS A 23 -4.47 -12.60 -10.61
N ALA A 24 -3.22 -12.16 -10.62
CA ALA A 24 -2.61 -11.52 -9.47
C ALA A 24 -2.98 -10.02 -9.40
N GLU A 25 -3.52 -9.58 -8.27
CA GLU A 25 -3.98 -8.19 -8.08
C GLU A 25 -2.83 -7.22 -7.76
N THR A 26 -1.79 -7.69 -7.05
CA THR A 26 -0.68 -6.82 -6.61
C THR A 26 0.57 -7.08 -7.43
N GLU A 27 1.41 -6.04 -7.59
CA GLU A 27 2.67 -6.19 -8.33
C GLU A 27 3.60 -7.22 -7.67
N GLY A 28 3.65 -7.25 -6.34
CA GLY A 28 4.39 -8.29 -5.61
C GLY A 28 3.91 -9.70 -5.92
N ALA A 29 2.58 -9.92 -6.02
CA ALA A 29 2.00 -11.21 -6.38
C ALA A 29 2.31 -11.59 -7.84
N LYS A 30 2.30 -10.62 -8.76
CA LYS A 30 2.70 -10.83 -10.16
C LYS A 30 4.15 -11.27 -10.28
N ILE A 31 5.05 -10.60 -9.56
CA ILE A 31 6.47 -10.98 -9.51
C ILE A 31 6.64 -12.40 -8.95
N MET A 32 5.89 -12.74 -7.90
CA MET A 32 5.90 -14.10 -7.35
C MET A 32 5.40 -15.14 -8.35
N ALA A 33 4.35 -14.84 -9.10
CA ALA A 33 3.81 -15.72 -10.14
C ALA A 33 4.83 -15.96 -11.27
N ARG A 34 5.46 -14.89 -11.80
CA ARG A 34 6.52 -14.99 -12.84
C ARG A 34 7.71 -15.82 -12.37
N ASN A 35 8.08 -15.68 -11.10
CA ASN A 35 9.26 -16.34 -10.53
C ASN A 35 8.95 -17.70 -9.91
N LEU A 36 7.72 -18.19 -10.06
CA LEU A 36 7.36 -19.51 -9.55
C LEU A 36 8.24 -20.58 -10.22
N ARG A 37 8.74 -21.51 -9.39
CA ARG A 37 9.54 -22.64 -9.86
C ARG A 37 8.96 -23.93 -9.30
N PRO A 38 8.92 -24.98 -10.11
CA PRO A 38 8.54 -26.31 -9.64
C PRO A 38 9.60 -26.84 -8.67
N THR A 39 9.18 -27.70 -7.76
CA THR A 39 10.05 -28.37 -6.78
C THR A 39 9.63 -29.83 -6.66
N ASP A 40 10.60 -30.69 -6.41
CA ASP A 40 10.41 -32.12 -6.11
C ASP A 40 10.42 -32.40 -4.59
N ASP A 41 10.63 -31.38 -3.79
CA ASP A 41 10.54 -31.50 -2.33
C ASP A 41 9.08 -31.64 -1.88
N THR A 42 8.74 -32.86 -1.47
CA THR A 42 7.36 -33.23 -1.07
C THR A 42 6.80 -32.33 0.02
N TYR A 43 7.61 -31.95 1.01
CA TYR A 43 7.15 -31.07 2.08
C TYR A 43 6.76 -29.69 1.56
N THR A 44 7.60 -29.11 0.73
CA THR A 44 7.34 -27.80 0.10
C THR A 44 6.10 -27.86 -0.80
N VAL A 45 5.93 -28.93 -1.59
CA VAL A 45 4.75 -29.13 -2.44
C VAL A 45 3.49 -29.17 -1.60
N LEU A 46 3.44 -30.04 -0.59
CA LEU A 46 2.27 -30.20 0.26
C LEU A 46 1.92 -28.92 1.01
N ARG A 47 2.93 -28.19 1.51
CA ARG A 47 2.72 -26.92 2.19
C ARG A 47 2.13 -25.85 1.24
N ARG A 48 2.63 -25.76 0.02
CA ARG A 48 2.10 -24.83 -1.00
C ARG A 48 0.67 -25.16 -1.39
N LEU A 49 0.38 -26.44 -1.64
CA LEU A 49 -0.97 -26.92 -1.95
C LEU A 49 -1.95 -26.64 -0.79
N ARG A 50 -1.53 -26.88 0.44
CA ARG A 50 -2.37 -26.61 1.62
C ARG A 50 -2.67 -25.11 1.76
N ARG A 51 -1.68 -24.25 1.57
CA ARG A 51 -1.90 -22.79 1.56
C ARG A 51 -2.92 -22.35 0.53
N THR A 52 -2.83 -22.87 -0.70
CA THR A 52 -3.80 -22.58 -1.77
C THR A 52 -5.20 -23.10 -1.43
N SER A 53 -5.29 -24.32 -0.92
CA SER A 53 -6.58 -24.93 -0.51
C SER A 53 -7.23 -24.14 0.63
N ASP A 54 -6.45 -23.75 1.63
CA ASP A 54 -6.95 -22.98 2.78
C ASP A 54 -7.36 -21.56 2.37
N ALA A 55 -6.59 -20.91 1.47
CA ALA A 55 -6.96 -19.61 0.89
C ALA A 55 -8.29 -19.68 0.15
N ARG A 56 -8.50 -20.74 -0.65
CA ARG A 56 -9.76 -20.97 -1.35
C ARG A 56 -10.92 -21.16 -0.37
N LYS A 57 -10.77 -22.04 0.62
CA LYS A 57 -11.81 -22.28 1.64
C LYS A 57 -12.14 -20.98 2.40
N LEU A 58 -11.14 -20.19 2.74
CA LEU A 58 -11.34 -18.93 3.43
C LEU A 58 -12.12 -17.94 2.57
N ALA A 59 -11.78 -17.85 1.28
CA ALA A 59 -12.51 -17.03 0.31
C ALA A 59 -13.95 -17.53 0.07
N ASP A 60 -14.18 -18.84 0.07
CA ASP A 60 -15.53 -19.43 -0.05
C ASP A 60 -16.42 -19.06 1.15
N VAL A 61 -15.85 -18.94 2.35
CA VAL A 61 -16.60 -18.64 3.60
C VAL A 61 -16.76 -17.13 3.82
N LYS A 62 -15.72 -16.34 3.58
CA LYS A 62 -15.67 -14.90 3.93
C LYS A 62 -15.73 -13.97 2.71
N GLY A 63 -15.73 -14.51 1.50
CA GLY A 63 -15.44 -13.77 0.28
C GLY A 63 -13.94 -13.55 0.09
N ALA A 64 -13.53 -13.16 -1.11
CA ALA A 64 -12.14 -12.84 -1.40
C ALA A 64 -11.70 -11.56 -0.63
N PRO A 65 -10.52 -11.56 0.00
CA PRO A 65 -10.01 -10.36 0.66
C PRO A 65 -9.65 -9.30 -0.39
N SER A 66 -9.86 -8.02 -0.06
CA SER A 66 -9.46 -6.93 -0.94
C SER A 66 -8.04 -6.48 -0.60
N PHE A 67 -7.14 -6.56 -1.57
CA PHE A 67 -5.77 -6.07 -1.44
C PHE A 67 -5.64 -4.58 -1.82
N GLY A 68 -6.66 -3.99 -2.44
CA GLY A 68 -6.61 -2.61 -2.91
C GLY A 68 -5.50 -2.39 -3.96
N ARG A 69 -5.20 -1.12 -4.22
CA ARG A 69 -4.08 -0.75 -5.11
C ARG A 69 -2.82 -0.52 -4.30
N ILE A 70 -2.18 -1.59 -3.84
CA ILE A 70 -0.92 -1.51 -3.10
C ILE A 70 0.22 -1.26 -4.09
N ARG A 71 1.07 -0.28 -3.77
CA ARG A 71 2.36 -0.06 -4.43
C ARG A 71 3.49 -0.57 -3.54
N ASP A 72 4.58 -0.96 -4.16
CA ASP A 72 5.80 -1.29 -3.43
C ASP A 72 6.40 -0.01 -2.83
N VAL A 73 6.49 0.03 -1.50
CA VAL A 73 7.05 1.14 -0.74
C VAL A 73 8.44 0.83 -0.17
N SER A 74 9.01 -0.34 -0.48
CA SER A 74 10.26 -0.81 0.09
C SER A 74 11.40 0.20 -0.10
N SER A 75 11.56 0.70 -1.33
CA SER A 75 12.60 1.69 -1.65
C SER A 75 12.38 3.04 -0.95
N ALA A 76 11.13 3.45 -0.76
CA ALA A 76 10.80 4.65 -0.01
C ALA A 76 11.16 4.47 1.49
N CYS A 77 10.80 3.32 2.08
CA CYS A 77 11.15 3.00 3.46
C CYS A 77 12.66 2.94 3.68
N GLU A 78 13.42 2.30 2.79
CA GLU A 78 14.89 2.24 2.87
C GLU A 78 15.54 3.63 2.80
N ARG A 79 15.00 4.53 1.97
CA ARG A 79 15.49 5.92 1.90
C ARG A 79 15.15 6.70 3.16
N ALA A 80 13.92 6.52 3.69
CA ALA A 80 13.51 7.17 4.93
C ALA A 80 14.37 6.71 6.12
N GLU A 81 14.71 5.42 6.19
CA GLU A 81 15.62 4.87 7.21
C GLU A 81 17.00 5.54 7.17
N LYS A 82 17.48 5.90 5.97
CA LYS A 82 18.72 6.66 5.76
C LYS A 82 18.56 8.17 5.95
N GLY A 83 17.39 8.63 6.43
CA GLY A 83 17.12 10.05 6.72
C GLY A 83 16.64 10.87 5.52
N ALA A 84 16.26 10.25 4.39
CA ALA A 84 15.70 10.98 3.27
C ALA A 84 14.25 11.41 3.53
N ILE A 85 13.87 12.53 2.93
CA ILE A 85 12.51 13.04 2.98
C ILE A 85 11.67 12.34 1.89
N LEU A 86 10.51 11.82 2.29
CA LEU A 86 9.55 11.22 1.37
C LEU A 86 8.61 12.30 0.81
N SER A 87 8.20 12.12 -0.44
CA SER A 87 7.16 12.96 -1.06
C SER A 87 5.78 12.66 -0.46
N PRO A 88 4.81 13.58 -0.60
CA PRO A 88 3.43 13.33 -0.16
C PRO A 88 2.83 12.06 -0.77
N ARG A 89 3.10 11.78 -2.03
CA ARG A 89 2.66 10.57 -2.72
C ARG A 89 3.22 9.30 -2.08
N GLU A 90 4.52 9.25 -1.79
CA GLU A 90 5.15 8.10 -1.16
C GLU A 90 4.59 7.86 0.25
N LEU A 91 4.31 8.94 1.00
CA LEU A 91 3.67 8.83 2.31
C LEU A 91 2.23 8.29 2.20
N LEU A 92 1.46 8.73 1.20
CA LEU A 92 0.12 8.19 0.94
C LEU A 92 0.17 6.72 0.50
N ASP A 93 1.14 6.31 -0.31
CA ASP A 93 1.36 4.91 -0.67
C ASP A 93 1.69 4.07 0.59
N CYS A 94 2.52 4.58 1.51
CA CYS A 94 2.77 3.95 2.82
C CYS A 94 1.48 3.83 3.67
N ALA A 95 0.69 4.90 3.74
CA ALA A 95 -0.58 4.87 4.47
C ALA A 95 -1.56 3.84 3.87
N ASN A 96 -1.58 3.69 2.54
CA ASN A 96 -2.40 2.70 1.87
C ASN A 96 -1.95 1.26 2.17
N VAL A 97 -0.64 1.01 2.26
CA VAL A 97 -0.09 -0.30 2.70
C VAL A 97 -0.52 -0.60 4.13
N LEU A 98 -0.39 0.36 5.07
CA LEU A 98 -0.80 0.20 6.47
C LEU A 98 -2.31 -0.07 6.59
N ARG A 99 -3.11 0.67 5.84
CA ARG A 99 -4.57 0.47 5.77
C ARG A 99 -4.92 -0.93 5.27
N THR A 100 -4.27 -1.38 4.21
CA THR A 100 -4.53 -2.72 3.65
C THR A 100 -4.09 -3.81 4.61
N ALA A 101 -2.94 -3.66 5.27
CA ALA A 101 -2.49 -4.59 6.31
C ALA A 101 -3.54 -4.70 7.44
N ARG A 102 -4.13 -3.58 7.88
CA ARG A 102 -5.19 -3.58 8.88
C ARG A 102 -6.46 -4.29 8.38
N ILE A 103 -6.91 -4.00 7.17
CA ILE A 103 -8.08 -4.67 6.57
C ILE A 103 -7.87 -6.18 6.47
N LEU A 104 -6.68 -6.62 6.06
CA LEU A 104 -6.34 -8.03 5.97
C LEU A 104 -6.24 -8.70 7.34
N GLN A 105 -5.74 -7.99 8.35
CA GLN A 105 -5.73 -8.48 9.74
C GLN A 105 -7.15 -8.63 10.29
N ASP A 106 -8.03 -7.63 10.07
CA ASP A 106 -9.44 -7.70 10.44
C ASP A 106 -10.16 -8.83 9.72
N TYR A 107 -9.85 -9.05 8.44
CA TYR A 107 -10.37 -10.17 7.66
C TYR A 107 -9.93 -11.51 8.27
N HIS A 108 -8.68 -11.63 8.71
CA HIS A 108 -8.16 -12.85 9.32
C HIS A 108 -8.75 -13.09 10.71
N THR A 109 -8.74 -12.10 11.59
CA THR A 109 -9.22 -12.22 12.99
C THR A 109 -10.73 -12.40 13.10
N GLY A 110 -11.50 -12.07 12.06
CA GLY A 110 -12.92 -12.37 12.01
C GLY A 110 -13.17 -13.88 12.08
N ASN A 111 -14.32 -14.26 12.67
CA ASN A 111 -14.69 -15.66 12.92
C ASN A 111 -14.53 -16.54 11.69
N HIS A 112 -13.63 -17.53 11.73
CA HIS A 112 -13.55 -18.61 10.75
C HIS A 112 -13.60 -19.96 11.48
N PRO A 113 -14.35 -20.93 10.95
CA PRO A 113 -14.66 -22.18 11.66
C PRO A 113 -13.55 -23.23 11.59
N PHE A 114 -12.37 -22.91 11.10
CA PHE A 114 -11.27 -23.86 10.90
C PHE A 114 -9.90 -23.19 11.00
N ASP A 115 -8.93 -23.95 11.50
CA ASP A 115 -7.52 -23.52 11.53
C ASP A 115 -6.92 -23.54 10.13
N THR A 116 -6.13 -22.52 9.79
CA THR A 116 -5.49 -22.41 8.49
C THR A 116 -3.97 -22.28 8.61
N VAL A 117 -3.25 -22.79 7.63
CA VAL A 117 -1.80 -22.55 7.53
C VAL A 117 -1.47 -21.13 7.06
N LEU A 118 -2.49 -20.29 6.83
CA LEU A 118 -2.34 -18.89 6.48
C LEU A 118 -2.16 -18.01 7.70
N ASP A 119 -2.48 -18.50 8.89
CA ASP A 119 -2.36 -17.78 10.16
C ASP A 119 -0.94 -17.23 10.31
N GLU A 120 0.08 -18.04 10.04
CA GLU A 120 1.49 -17.61 10.04
C GLU A 120 1.80 -16.41 9.10
N VAL A 121 1.02 -16.26 8.03
CA VAL A 121 1.20 -15.17 7.06
C VAL A 121 0.50 -13.92 7.54
N PHE A 122 -0.72 -14.06 8.04
CA PHE A 122 -1.50 -12.93 8.56
C PHE A 122 -0.91 -12.37 9.86
N ASP A 123 -0.37 -13.21 10.75
CA ASP A 123 0.30 -12.81 11.99
C ASP A 123 1.53 -11.92 11.76
N ARG A 124 2.09 -11.96 10.56
CA ARG A 124 3.21 -11.08 10.15
C ARG A 124 2.77 -9.69 9.74
N LEU A 125 1.47 -9.46 9.59
CA LEU A 125 0.94 -8.13 9.30
C LEU A 125 0.90 -7.31 10.60
N ILE A 126 1.64 -6.23 10.64
CA ILE A 126 1.71 -5.31 11.79
C ILE A 126 1.19 -3.94 11.33
N PRO A 127 -0.13 -3.71 11.33
CA PRO A 127 -0.68 -2.41 10.98
C PRO A 127 -0.38 -1.37 12.05
N ASP A 128 -0.04 -0.15 11.63
CA ASP A 128 0.05 1.02 12.52
C ASP A 128 -1.05 2.02 12.16
N ARG A 129 -2.18 1.89 12.83
CA ARG A 129 -3.33 2.77 12.63
C ARG A 129 -3.01 4.24 12.97
N LYS A 130 -2.18 4.48 13.98
CA LYS A 130 -1.82 5.85 14.37
C LYS A 130 -1.01 6.54 13.29
N LEU A 131 -0.07 5.82 12.69
CA LEU A 131 0.73 6.33 11.59
C LEU A 131 -0.14 6.53 10.35
N GLU A 132 -1.01 5.56 10.00
CA GLU A 132 -1.98 5.66 8.89
C GLU A 132 -2.82 6.94 9.04
N GLU A 133 -3.45 7.15 10.19
CA GLU A 133 -4.31 8.31 10.46
C GLU A 133 -3.52 9.63 10.43
N ARG A 134 -2.30 9.64 10.96
CA ARG A 134 -1.44 10.82 10.97
C ARG A 134 -1.05 11.26 9.57
N ILE A 135 -0.69 10.30 8.70
CA ILE A 135 -0.36 10.59 7.30
C ILE A 135 -1.60 11.14 6.58
N ASN A 136 -2.73 10.45 6.65
CA ASN A 136 -3.96 10.85 5.96
C ASN A 136 -4.50 12.20 6.44
N ARG A 137 -4.32 12.54 7.72
CA ARG A 137 -4.69 13.87 8.25
C ARG A 137 -3.77 14.97 7.73
N ALA A 138 -2.46 14.68 7.65
CA ALA A 138 -1.48 15.66 7.19
C ALA A 138 -1.52 15.87 5.67
N ILE A 139 -1.87 14.83 4.91
CA ILE A 139 -1.81 14.80 3.45
C ILE A 139 -3.17 14.29 2.90
N PRO A 140 -4.17 15.18 2.76
CA PRO A 140 -5.48 14.81 2.23
C PRO A 140 -5.45 14.41 0.73
N ALA A 141 -4.48 14.94 -0.03
CA ALA A 141 -4.25 14.65 -1.45
C ALA A 141 -2.77 14.80 -1.82
N GLU A 142 -2.35 14.24 -2.95
CA GLU A 142 -0.94 14.26 -3.40
C GLU A 142 -0.34 15.67 -3.51
N ASP A 143 -1.16 16.66 -3.83
CA ASP A 143 -0.80 18.06 -4.04
C ASP A 143 -1.15 18.98 -2.85
N MET A 144 -1.69 18.41 -1.78
CA MET A 144 -2.21 19.19 -0.65
C MET A 144 -1.66 18.67 0.68
N ILE A 145 -1.02 19.59 1.41
CA ILE A 145 -0.66 19.37 2.81
C ILE A 145 -1.64 20.21 3.67
N ALA A 146 -2.32 19.57 4.60
CA ALA A 146 -3.29 20.20 5.47
C ALA A 146 -2.60 21.23 6.42
N ASP A 147 -3.34 22.25 6.83
CA ASP A 147 -2.84 23.22 7.81
C ASP A 147 -2.50 22.54 9.15
N GLU A 148 -3.26 21.51 9.51
CA GLU A 148 -3.10 20.70 10.73
C GLU A 148 -1.87 19.78 10.71
N ALA A 149 -1.19 19.65 9.57
CA ALA A 149 0.05 18.86 9.47
C ALA A 149 1.15 19.37 10.41
N SER A 150 1.18 20.71 10.65
CA SER A 150 2.13 21.33 11.57
C SER A 150 1.56 22.66 12.10
N PRO A 151 1.64 22.93 13.43
CA PRO A 151 1.26 24.22 14.00
C PRO A 151 2.00 25.38 13.34
N LEU A 152 3.28 25.21 13.00
CA LEU A 152 4.08 26.22 12.32
C LEU A 152 3.55 26.49 10.91
N LEU A 153 3.17 25.47 10.16
CA LEU A 153 2.59 25.62 8.82
C LEU A 153 1.27 26.39 8.87
N ALA A 154 0.40 26.05 9.81
CA ALA A 154 -0.88 26.74 10.04
C ALA A 154 -0.65 28.23 10.32
N ASP A 155 0.32 28.57 11.19
CA ASP A 155 0.64 29.94 11.55
C ASP A 155 1.21 30.74 10.35
N ILE A 156 2.14 30.15 9.60
CA ILE A 156 2.71 30.77 8.39
C ILE A 156 1.61 31.04 7.37
N ARG A 157 0.76 30.06 7.07
CA ARG A 157 -0.33 30.24 6.12
C ARG A 157 -1.35 31.28 6.55
N ARG A 158 -1.65 31.34 7.86
CA ARG A 158 -2.49 32.39 8.41
C ARG A 158 -1.87 33.77 8.21
N LYS A 159 -0.58 33.94 8.47
CA LYS A 159 0.15 35.21 8.24
C LYS A 159 0.10 35.59 6.76
N ILE A 160 0.36 34.66 5.85
CA ILE A 160 0.28 34.91 4.41
C ILE A 160 -1.13 35.38 4.00
N ARG A 161 -2.19 34.70 4.50
CA ARG A 161 -3.56 35.14 4.21
C ARG A 161 -3.84 36.55 4.70
N ASN A 162 -3.40 36.91 5.91
CA ASN A 162 -3.61 38.23 6.48
C ASN A 162 -2.86 39.32 5.67
N GLU A 163 -1.60 39.06 5.29
CA GLU A 163 -0.84 40.02 4.46
C GLU A 163 -1.49 40.18 3.06
N ASN A 164 -1.97 39.11 2.45
CA ASN A 164 -2.68 39.21 1.17
C ASN A 164 -3.95 40.06 1.27
N VAL A 165 -4.69 40.00 2.38
CA VAL A 165 -5.85 40.87 2.63
C VAL A 165 -5.40 42.33 2.75
N ARG A 166 -4.36 42.60 3.52
CA ARG A 166 -3.80 43.96 3.67
C ARG A 166 -3.32 44.57 2.35
N ILE A 167 -2.66 43.76 1.52
CA ILE A 167 -2.24 44.18 0.18
C ILE A 167 -3.45 44.60 -0.67
N LYS A 168 -4.48 43.76 -0.70
CA LYS A 168 -5.73 44.07 -1.44
C LYS A 168 -6.39 45.34 -0.97
N GLU A 169 -6.52 45.52 0.34
CA GLU A 169 -7.10 46.73 0.94
C GLU A 169 -6.27 48.00 0.60
N THR A 170 -4.96 47.87 0.65
CA THR A 170 -4.05 49.00 0.32
C THR A 170 -4.18 49.38 -1.16
N LEU A 171 -4.21 48.40 -2.06
CA LEU A 171 -4.39 48.62 -3.49
C LEU A 171 -5.76 49.27 -3.78
N GLN A 172 -6.84 48.80 -3.17
CA GLN A 172 -8.16 49.40 -3.31
C GLN A 172 -8.20 50.87 -2.83
N LYS A 173 -7.57 51.17 -1.72
CA LYS A 173 -7.44 52.55 -1.21
C LYS A 173 -6.64 53.45 -2.16
N GLN A 174 -5.60 52.94 -2.80
CA GLN A 174 -4.80 53.72 -3.75
C GLN A 174 -5.55 53.95 -5.07
N ILE A 175 -6.23 52.92 -5.59
CA ILE A 175 -7.05 53.06 -6.81
C ILE A 175 -8.24 54.01 -6.57
N GLY A 176 -8.89 53.95 -5.42
CA GLY A 176 -9.98 54.87 -5.08
C GLY A 176 -9.52 56.34 -4.94
N ARG A 177 -8.26 56.58 -4.54
CA ARG A 177 -7.68 57.94 -4.49
C ARG A 177 -7.22 58.46 -5.85
N ALA A 178 -6.96 57.59 -6.80
CA ALA A 178 -6.57 57.97 -8.16
C ALA A 178 -7.75 58.33 -9.08
N HIS A 179 -8.99 58.12 -8.61
CA HIS A 179 -10.24 58.39 -9.34
C HIS A 179 -10.96 59.64 -8.79
N VAL A 180 -10.38 60.39 -7.88
CA VAL A 180 -10.84 61.69 -7.42
C VAL A 180 -9.86 62.79 -7.93
#